data_97f1a74714745992f339caca30956fcd
#
_entry.id   97f1a74714745992f339caca30956fcd
#
_cell.length_a   1.000
_cell.length_b   1.000
_cell.length_c   1.000
_cell.angle_alpha   90.00
_cell.angle_beta   90.00
_cell.angle_gamma   90.00
#
_symmetry.space_group_name_H-M   'P 1'
#
loop_
_entity.id
_entity.type
_entity.pdbx_description
1 polymer ?
#
loop_
_entity_poly.entity_id
_entity_poly.type
_entity_poly.pdbx_seq_one_letter_code
_entity_poly.pdbx_strand_id
1 'polypeptide(L)'
;QTYLAEIFPELGTLYHALQPFNAIYYQGDDRASFTSTWYQALQEPKQEPFIETPLRKDETLVCTHLAQLSSFLQHPGQYFLNQRLGAYLNTQSIELVDAEPFALDNLESFWLEDQALMTLVRIGNLDAFRQATLSSGQVLSGTTGREQLERVINRADQVYQAITPHLTESPASRTGEFRFGDQTLQIQLTNLHSGQLVQFRAGRLRARDELSLWVNHLAAN
;
A
#
# COMPACT_ATOMS: atom_id res chain seq x y z
N GLN A 1 18.28 -21.13 -20.91
CA GLN A 1 19.33 -22.14 -20.87
C GLN A 1 20.63 -21.42 -20.71
N THR A 2 21.36 -21.75 -19.67
CA THR A 2 22.38 -20.89 -19.12
C THR A 2 23.73 -21.19 -19.73
N TYR A 3 24.50 -20.15 -19.97
CA TYR A 3 25.92 -20.16 -20.33
C TYR A 3 26.78 -21.20 -19.58
N LEU A 4 26.42 -21.53 -18.34
CA LEU A 4 27.06 -22.56 -17.54
C LEU A 4 26.88 -23.99 -18.11
N ALA A 5 25.75 -24.30 -18.71
CA ALA A 5 25.49 -25.61 -19.32
C ALA A 5 26.30 -25.83 -20.63
N GLU A 6 26.76 -24.75 -21.28
CA GLU A 6 27.61 -24.82 -22.48
C GLU A 6 29.07 -25.02 -22.08
N ILE A 7 29.52 -24.45 -20.95
CA ILE A 7 30.92 -24.56 -20.49
C ILE A 7 31.17 -25.86 -19.72
N PHE A 8 30.16 -26.34 -18.98
CA PHE A 8 30.25 -27.53 -18.14
C PHE A 8 29.11 -28.51 -18.47
N PRO A 9 29.16 -29.19 -19.62
CA PRO A 9 28.09 -30.10 -20.04
C PRO A 9 27.92 -31.33 -19.13
N GLU A 10 28.94 -31.68 -18.34
CA GLU A 10 28.91 -32.75 -17.35
C GLU A 10 28.20 -32.37 -16.04
N LEU A 11 27.97 -31.08 -15.80
CA LEU A 11 27.25 -30.64 -14.63
C LEU A 11 25.76 -30.83 -14.87
N GLY A 12 25.16 -31.78 -14.18
CA GLY A 12 23.71 -31.96 -14.16
C GLY A 12 23.00 -30.71 -13.67
N THR A 13 22.01 -30.26 -14.42
CA THR A 13 21.18 -29.11 -13.98
C THR A 13 20.01 -29.62 -13.14
N LEU A 14 19.98 -29.21 -11.87
CA LEU A 14 18.88 -29.51 -10.99
C LEU A 14 17.82 -28.40 -11.08
N TYR A 15 16.61 -28.75 -11.51
CA TYR A 15 15.50 -27.81 -11.59
C TYR A 15 14.70 -27.84 -10.29
N HIS A 16 14.61 -26.70 -9.62
CA HIS A 16 13.80 -26.52 -8.44
C HIS A 16 12.38 -26.06 -8.80
N ALA A 17 11.40 -26.53 -8.04
CA ALA A 17 10.05 -25.97 -8.13
C ALA A 17 10.03 -24.51 -7.66
N LEU A 18 9.10 -23.73 -8.22
CA LEU A 18 8.96 -22.32 -7.87
C LEU A 18 8.62 -22.11 -6.37
N GLN A 19 7.92 -23.06 -5.78
CA GLN A 19 7.43 -22.93 -4.40
C GLN A 19 8.19 -23.89 -3.48
N PRO A 20 8.74 -23.43 -2.35
CA PRO A 20 9.54 -24.25 -1.43
C PRO A 20 8.75 -25.37 -0.73
N PHE A 21 7.41 -25.26 -0.72
CA PHE A 21 6.50 -26.28 -0.17
C PHE A 21 5.98 -27.26 -1.21
N ASN A 22 6.58 -27.34 -2.40
CA ASN A 22 6.18 -28.29 -3.42
C ASN A 22 6.49 -29.74 -2.96
N ALA A 23 5.55 -30.65 -3.20
CA ALA A 23 5.65 -32.05 -2.78
C ALA A 23 6.90 -32.79 -3.28
N ILE A 24 7.50 -32.33 -4.40
CA ILE A 24 8.72 -32.90 -4.96
C ILE A 24 9.91 -32.86 -3.98
N TYR A 25 9.93 -31.89 -3.05
CA TYR A 25 10.98 -31.78 -2.05
C TYR A 25 10.87 -32.76 -0.89
N TYR A 26 9.81 -33.56 -0.82
CA TYR A 26 9.56 -34.51 0.26
C TYR A 26 9.50 -35.96 -0.24
N GLN A 27 9.94 -36.19 -1.47
CA GLN A 27 9.94 -37.53 -2.11
C GLN A 27 11.28 -38.27 -1.99
N GLY A 28 12.26 -37.69 -1.29
CA GLY A 28 13.52 -38.34 -0.96
C GLY A 28 14.55 -38.42 -2.08
N ASP A 29 14.54 -37.45 -3.00
CA ASP A 29 15.56 -37.29 -4.02
C ASP A 29 16.62 -36.22 -3.64
N ASP A 30 17.53 -35.90 -4.58
CA ASP A 30 18.62 -34.93 -4.39
C ASP A 30 18.12 -33.51 -4.08
N ARG A 31 16.81 -33.27 -4.16
CA ARG A 31 16.15 -31.99 -3.87
C ARG A 31 15.50 -31.97 -2.48
N ALA A 32 15.76 -32.99 -1.66
CA ALA A 32 15.05 -33.17 -0.39
C ALA A 32 15.15 -31.94 0.54
N SER A 33 14.01 -31.51 1.06
CA SER A 33 13.91 -30.50 2.10
C SER A 33 13.67 -31.16 3.45
N PHE A 34 14.32 -30.62 4.48
CA PHE A 34 14.18 -31.09 5.87
C PHE A 34 13.15 -30.27 6.69
N THR A 35 12.40 -29.40 6.04
CA THR A 35 11.40 -28.55 6.71
C THR A 35 10.15 -29.36 7.07
N SER A 36 10.13 -29.92 8.28
CA SER A 36 9.05 -30.79 8.75
C SER A 36 7.66 -30.13 8.74
N THR A 37 7.57 -28.83 8.98
CA THR A 37 6.31 -28.06 8.98
C THR A 37 5.57 -28.16 7.65
N TRP A 38 6.28 -28.00 6.54
CA TRP A 38 5.66 -28.09 5.21
C TRP A 38 5.28 -29.53 4.85
N TYR A 39 6.09 -30.49 5.28
CA TYR A 39 5.78 -31.91 5.10
C TYR A 39 4.50 -32.30 5.84
N GLN A 40 4.37 -31.89 7.11
CA GLN A 40 3.16 -32.12 7.91
C GLN A 40 1.93 -31.46 7.26
N ALA A 41 2.04 -30.22 6.81
CA ALA A 41 0.96 -29.52 6.14
C ALA A 41 0.49 -30.22 4.84
N LEU A 42 1.38 -30.94 4.14
CA LEU A 42 1.01 -31.76 2.97
C LEU A 42 0.29 -33.05 3.34
N GLN A 43 0.49 -33.56 4.57
CA GLN A 43 -0.13 -34.78 5.08
C GLN A 43 -1.50 -34.52 5.71
N GLU A 44 -1.74 -33.31 6.17
CA GLU A 44 -3.00 -32.96 6.80
C GLU A 44 -4.15 -32.92 5.78
N PRO A 45 -5.32 -33.44 6.16
CA PRO A 45 -6.50 -33.31 5.32
C PRO A 45 -6.83 -31.84 5.10
N LYS A 46 -7.43 -31.53 3.96
CA LYS A 46 -7.92 -30.18 3.68
C LYS A 46 -8.77 -29.71 4.85
N GLN A 47 -8.36 -28.64 5.49
CA GLN A 47 -9.13 -28.05 6.58
C GLN A 47 -10.49 -27.59 6.05
N GLU A 48 -11.48 -27.68 6.90
CA GLU A 48 -12.81 -27.13 6.64
C GLU A 48 -12.71 -25.61 6.40
N PRO A 49 -13.66 -25.02 5.67
CA PRO A 49 -13.65 -23.58 5.42
C PRO A 49 -13.52 -22.81 6.74
N PHE A 50 -12.65 -21.80 6.78
CA PHE A 50 -12.46 -20.95 7.95
C PHE A 50 -13.76 -20.33 8.48
N ILE A 51 -14.73 -20.11 7.60
CA ILE A 51 -16.08 -19.68 7.93
C ILE A 51 -17.06 -20.68 7.29
N GLU A 52 -17.63 -21.58 8.07
CA GLU A 52 -18.58 -22.59 7.59
C GLU A 52 -20.00 -22.04 7.48
N THR A 53 -20.35 -21.13 8.38
CA THR A 53 -21.68 -20.52 8.42
C THR A 53 -21.55 -19.00 8.46
N PRO A 54 -22.54 -18.28 7.88
CA PRO A 54 -22.55 -16.81 7.98
C PRO A 54 -22.50 -16.38 9.44
N LEU A 55 -21.62 -15.44 9.75
CA LEU A 55 -21.54 -14.86 11.08
C LEU A 55 -22.86 -14.16 11.44
N ARG A 56 -23.27 -14.25 12.70
CA ARG A 56 -24.45 -13.53 13.19
C ARG A 56 -24.27 -12.05 12.92
N LYS A 57 -25.39 -11.38 12.55
CA LYS A 57 -25.39 -9.93 12.40
C LYS A 57 -24.95 -9.30 13.72
N ASP A 58 -23.95 -8.44 13.67
CA ASP A 58 -23.51 -7.66 14.81
C ASP A 58 -24.15 -6.28 14.73
N GLU A 59 -25.07 -6.01 15.61
CA GLU A 59 -25.81 -4.74 15.63
C GLU A 59 -24.94 -3.57 16.10
N THR A 60 -23.79 -3.84 16.70
CA THR A 60 -22.84 -2.83 17.14
C THR A 60 -21.92 -2.34 16.03
N LEU A 61 -21.76 -3.14 14.96
CA LEU A 61 -20.96 -2.79 13.78
C LEU A 61 -21.79 -1.98 12.78
N VAL A 62 -22.07 -0.76 13.14
CA VAL A 62 -22.74 0.20 12.24
C VAL A 62 -21.66 1.12 11.65
N CYS A 63 -21.70 1.29 10.33
CA CYS A 63 -20.87 2.29 9.67
C CYS A 63 -21.43 3.68 10.04
N THR A 64 -20.74 4.38 10.94
CA THR A 64 -21.17 5.67 11.45
C THR A 64 -20.49 6.85 10.78
N HIS A 65 -19.38 6.63 10.09
CA HIS A 65 -18.60 7.68 9.45
C HIS A 65 -18.35 7.39 7.96
N LEU A 66 -18.38 8.43 7.14
CA LEU A 66 -18.11 8.35 5.70
C LEU A 66 -16.76 7.69 5.38
N ALA A 67 -15.74 7.95 6.21
CA ALA A 67 -14.42 7.33 6.07
C ALA A 67 -14.45 5.81 6.24
N GLN A 68 -15.30 5.29 7.13
CA GLN A 68 -15.47 3.84 7.31
C GLN A 68 -16.15 3.22 6.08
N LEU A 69 -17.15 3.89 5.52
CA LEU A 69 -17.81 3.44 4.29
C LEU A 69 -16.81 3.41 3.13
N SER A 70 -15.99 4.43 2.98
CA SER A 70 -14.92 4.48 1.98
C SER A 70 -13.91 3.35 2.17
N SER A 71 -13.44 3.10 3.40
CA SER A 71 -12.53 1.99 3.72
C SER A 71 -13.13 0.62 3.39
N PHE A 72 -14.41 0.42 3.73
CA PHE A 72 -15.13 -0.81 3.40
C PHE A 72 -15.18 -1.03 1.89
N LEU A 73 -15.57 -0.02 1.13
CA LEU A 73 -15.69 -0.12 -0.33
C LEU A 73 -14.34 -0.34 -1.02
N GLN A 74 -13.26 0.24 -0.48
CA GLN A 74 -11.91 0.06 -1.02
C GLN A 74 -11.34 -1.33 -0.76
N HIS A 75 -11.57 -1.90 0.44
CA HIS A 75 -11.02 -3.18 0.89
C HIS A 75 -11.98 -3.92 1.83
N PRO A 76 -13.09 -4.48 1.32
CA PRO A 76 -14.11 -5.10 2.15
C PRO A 76 -13.57 -6.28 2.98
N GLY A 77 -12.64 -7.07 2.44
CA GLY A 77 -11.99 -8.17 3.17
C GLY A 77 -11.15 -7.69 4.34
N GLN A 78 -10.31 -6.68 4.15
CA GLN A 78 -9.51 -6.09 5.22
C GLN A 78 -10.40 -5.42 6.27
N TYR A 79 -11.43 -4.69 5.84
CA TYR A 79 -12.39 -4.08 6.74
C TYR A 79 -13.09 -5.14 7.61
N PHE A 80 -13.51 -6.25 7.00
CA PHE A 80 -14.12 -7.38 7.71
C PHE A 80 -13.17 -7.98 8.75
N LEU A 81 -11.93 -8.28 8.37
CA LEU A 81 -10.91 -8.79 9.29
C LEU A 81 -10.69 -7.86 10.48
N ASN A 82 -10.50 -6.58 10.20
CA ASN A 82 -10.19 -5.60 11.23
C ASN A 82 -11.39 -5.30 12.14
N GLN A 83 -12.56 -5.05 11.55
CA GLN A 83 -13.71 -4.57 12.29
C GLN A 83 -14.56 -5.71 12.87
N ARG A 84 -14.66 -6.84 12.15
CA ARG A 84 -15.53 -7.94 12.55
C ARG A 84 -14.80 -9.01 13.36
N LEU A 85 -13.55 -9.31 12.99
CA LEU A 85 -12.77 -10.35 13.65
C LEU A 85 -11.70 -9.80 14.60
N GLY A 86 -11.47 -8.49 14.63
CA GLY A 86 -10.41 -7.86 15.43
C GLY A 86 -9.00 -8.28 15.00
N ALA A 87 -8.85 -8.83 13.80
CA ALA A 87 -7.58 -9.35 13.29
C ALA A 87 -6.88 -8.27 12.46
N TYR A 88 -5.80 -7.72 12.99
CA TYR A 88 -4.96 -6.74 12.32
C TYR A 88 -3.72 -7.44 11.77
N LEU A 89 -3.71 -7.70 10.47
CA LEU A 89 -2.54 -8.24 9.79
C LEU A 89 -1.55 -7.10 9.52
N ASN A 90 -0.66 -6.86 10.47
CA ASN A 90 0.42 -5.91 10.28
C ASN A 90 1.56 -6.61 9.52
N THR A 91 1.65 -6.37 8.22
CA THR A 91 2.70 -6.93 7.34
C THR A 91 3.99 -6.11 7.35
N GLN A 92 4.04 -5.02 8.08
CA GLN A 92 5.27 -4.24 8.22
C GLN A 92 6.13 -4.82 9.34
N SER A 93 6.92 -5.84 9.04
CA SER A 93 8.14 -6.08 9.78
C SER A 93 9.10 -4.94 9.42
N ILE A 94 9.46 -4.13 10.40
CA ILE A 94 10.60 -3.20 10.27
C ILE A 94 11.85 -4.09 10.34
N GLU A 95 12.13 -4.84 9.31
CA GLU A 95 13.44 -5.43 9.13
C GLU A 95 14.37 -4.32 8.68
N LEU A 96 15.35 -4.01 9.52
CA LEU A 96 16.46 -3.17 9.10
C LEU A 96 17.13 -3.87 7.92
N VAL A 97 17.10 -3.24 6.77
CA VAL A 97 17.75 -3.77 5.57
C VAL A 97 19.26 -3.67 5.79
N ASP A 98 19.93 -4.82 5.91
CA ASP A 98 21.40 -4.90 6.13
C ASP A 98 22.22 -4.45 4.91
N ALA A 99 21.60 -4.24 3.77
CA ALA A 99 22.26 -3.82 2.54
C ALA A 99 21.77 -2.44 2.10
N GLU A 100 22.70 -1.55 1.75
CA GLU A 100 22.37 -0.28 1.11
C GLU A 100 21.73 -0.53 -0.27
N PRO A 101 20.51 -0.02 -0.53
CA PRO A 101 19.89 -0.19 -1.83
C PRO A 101 20.64 0.62 -2.88
N PHE A 102 21.02 0.01 -3.99
CA PHE A 102 21.65 0.71 -5.13
C PHE A 102 20.70 1.65 -5.87
N ALA A 103 19.41 1.47 -5.71
CA ALA A 103 18.37 2.31 -6.28
C ALA A 103 17.12 2.23 -5.41
N LEU A 104 16.35 3.31 -5.37
CA LEU A 104 15.03 3.31 -4.78
C LEU A 104 14.13 2.30 -5.51
N ASP A 105 13.45 1.47 -4.78
CA ASP A 105 12.40 0.64 -5.35
C ASP A 105 11.13 1.49 -5.67
N ASN A 106 10.12 0.84 -6.25
CA ASN A 106 8.89 1.54 -6.63
C ASN A 106 8.10 2.05 -5.41
N LEU A 107 8.19 1.36 -4.27
CA LEU A 107 7.48 1.74 -3.06
C LEU A 107 8.18 2.89 -2.36
N GLU A 108 9.50 2.81 -2.22
CA GLU A 108 10.34 3.86 -1.65
C GLU A 108 10.24 5.15 -2.48
N SER A 109 10.31 5.03 -3.81
CA SER A 109 10.10 6.16 -4.72
C SER A 109 8.73 6.80 -4.52
N PHE A 110 7.68 5.99 -4.40
CA PHE A 110 6.33 6.48 -4.15
C PHE A 110 6.22 7.21 -2.81
N TRP A 111 6.80 6.64 -1.74
CA TRP A 111 6.78 7.27 -0.41
C TRP A 111 7.49 8.63 -0.39
N LEU A 112 8.67 8.70 -0.99
CA LEU A 112 9.41 9.96 -1.11
C LEU A 112 8.66 10.99 -1.97
N GLU A 113 8.06 10.55 -3.07
CA GLU A 113 7.26 11.40 -3.95
C GLU A 113 6.03 11.97 -3.24
N ASP A 114 5.34 11.15 -2.45
CA ASP A 114 4.19 11.57 -1.65
C ASP A 114 4.59 12.56 -0.55
N GLN A 115 5.69 12.30 0.16
CA GLN A 115 6.24 13.22 1.15
C GLN A 115 6.67 14.56 0.54
N ALA A 116 7.33 14.55 -0.62
CA ALA A 116 7.71 15.74 -1.35
C ALA A 116 6.47 16.56 -1.78
N LEU A 117 5.46 15.88 -2.34
CA LEU A 117 4.20 16.51 -2.74
C LEU A 117 3.48 17.16 -1.55
N MET A 118 3.36 16.44 -0.44
CA MET A 118 2.75 16.98 0.78
C MET A 118 3.53 18.16 1.36
N THR A 119 4.86 18.13 1.24
CA THR A 119 5.71 19.25 1.66
C THR A 119 5.51 20.47 0.78
N LEU A 120 5.42 20.30 -0.55
CA LEU A 120 5.09 21.39 -1.47
C LEU A 120 3.73 22.00 -1.17
N VAL A 121 2.70 21.19 -0.95
CA VAL A 121 1.35 21.67 -0.64
C VAL A 121 1.30 22.45 0.67
N ARG A 122 2.09 22.05 1.68
CA ARG A 122 2.07 22.68 3.01
C ARG A 122 3.00 23.87 3.15
N ILE A 123 4.17 23.82 2.52
CA ILE A 123 5.28 24.74 2.78
C ILE A 123 5.68 25.52 1.51
N GLY A 124 5.45 24.94 0.33
CA GLY A 124 5.84 25.53 -0.96
C GLY A 124 7.34 25.46 -1.26
N ASN A 125 8.14 24.80 -0.41
CA ASN A 125 9.60 24.71 -0.55
C ASN A 125 10.09 23.31 -0.14
N LEU A 126 11.10 22.79 -0.85
CA LEU A 126 11.68 21.47 -0.62
C LEU A 126 13.12 21.48 -0.10
N ASP A 127 13.71 22.63 0.24
CA ASP A 127 15.12 22.68 0.63
C ASP A 127 15.41 21.87 1.89
N ALA A 128 14.58 22.03 2.93
CA ALA A 128 14.69 21.23 4.15
C ALA A 128 14.43 19.73 3.90
N PHE A 129 13.46 19.41 3.03
CA PHE A 129 13.17 18.04 2.63
C PHE A 129 14.37 17.40 1.91
N ARG A 130 15.00 18.09 0.95
CA ARG A 130 16.22 17.62 0.28
C ARG A 130 17.33 17.30 1.27
N GLN A 131 17.63 18.22 2.17
CA GLN A 131 18.69 18.03 3.16
C GLN A 131 18.39 16.85 4.09
N ALA A 132 17.17 16.77 4.60
CA ALA A 132 16.76 15.69 5.49
C ALA A 132 16.85 14.33 4.80
N THR A 133 16.36 14.19 3.57
CA THR A 133 16.38 12.94 2.81
C THR A 133 17.82 12.50 2.46
N LEU A 134 18.69 13.44 2.07
CA LEU A 134 20.10 13.12 1.78
C LEU A 134 20.89 12.72 3.03
N SER A 135 20.53 13.26 4.20
CA SER A 135 21.21 12.94 5.46
C SER A 135 20.65 11.71 6.17
N SER A 136 19.44 11.27 5.83
CA SER A 136 18.78 10.13 6.48
C SER A 136 19.28 8.76 6.01
N GLY A 137 20.02 8.70 4.89
CA GLY A 137 20.42 7.44 4.25
C GLY A 137 19.31 6.75 3.45
N GLN A 138 18.16 7.39 3.26
CA GLN A 138 17.06 6.86 2.42
C GLN A 138 17.42 6.80 0.94
N VAL A 139 18.38 7.60 0.50
CA VAL A 139 18.93 7.59 -0.85
C VAL A 139 20.43 7.37 -0.77
N LEU A 140 21.01 6.82 -1.83
CA LEU A 140 22.44 6.63 -1.93
C LEU A 140 23.23 7.92 -1.67
N SER A 141 24.39 7.79 -1.08
CA SER A 141 25.32 8.90 -0.93
C SER A 141 25.89 9.32 -2.28
N GLY A 142 26.23 10.61 -2.42
CA GLY A 142 26.90 11.14 -3.58
C GLY A 142 25.97 11.56 -4.73
N THR A 143 26.47 11.56 -5.94
CA THR A 143 25.79 12.10 -7.13
C THR A 143 24.57 11.26 -7.52
N THR A 144 24.69 9.95 -7.47
CA THR A 144 23.61 9.03 -7.87
C THR A 144 22.36 9.21 -7.01
N GLY A 145 22.52 9.30 -5.69
CA GLY A 145 21.39 9.51 -4.80
C GLY A 145 20.75 10.89 -4.96
N ARG A 146 21.57 11.92 -5.23
CA ARG A 146 21.03 13.25 -5.57
C ARG A 146 20.20 13.22 -6.85
N GLU A 147 20.65 12.54 -7.88
CA GLU A 147 19.90 12.40 -9.13
C GLU A 147 18.61 11.59 -8.94
N GLN A 148 18.62 10.56 -8.09
CA GLN A 148 17.43 9.80 -7.74
C GLN A 148 16.42 10.69 -7.03
N LEU A 149 16.87 11.44 -6.03
CA LEU A 149 16.02 12.37 -5.28
C LEU A 149 15.43 13.45 -6.17
N GLU A 150 16.24 14.08 -7.06
CA GLU A 150 15.73 15.10 -7.97
C GLU A 150 14.69 14.53 -8.96
N ARG A 151 14.81 13.28 -9.38
CA ARG A 151 13.76 12.64 -10.19
C ARG A 151 12.45 12.48 -9.44
N VAL A 152 12.51 12.12 -8.16
CA VAL A 152 11.34 12.04 -7.27
C VAL A 152 10.70 13.42 -7.09
N ILE A 153 11.52 14.41 -6.77
CA ILE A 153 11.09 15.81 -6.58
C ILE A 153 10.43 16.37 -7.84
N ASN A 154 11.01 16.13 -9.00
CA ASN A 154 10.45 16.61 -10.27
C ASN A 154 9.07 16.00 -10.56
N ARG A 155 8.84 14.73 -10.21
CA ARG A 155 7.51 14.11 -10.35
C ARG A 155 6.49 14.70 -9.37
N ALA A 156 6.90 14.91 -8.13
CA ALA A 156 6.07 15.57 -7.13
C ALA A 156 5.70 17.01 -7.54
N ASP A 157 6.68 17.75 -8.07
CA ASP A 157 6.46 19.11 -8.55
C ASP A 157 5.51 19.17 -9.75
N GLN A 158 5.59 18.23 -10.70
CA GLN A 158 4.63 18.13 -11.81
C GLN A 158 3.19 17.98 -11.30
N VAL A 159 2.97 17.13 -10.29
CA VAL A 159 1.65 17.00 -9.67
C VAL A 159 1.26 18.29 -8.96
N TYR A 160 2.18 18.88 -8.20
CA TYR A 160 1.94 20.14 -7.48
C TYR A 160 1.56 21.28 -8.43
N GLN A 161 2.25 21.44 -9.54
CA GLN A 161 1.92 22.45 -10.56
C GLN A 161 0.52 22.22 -11.15
N ALA A 162 0.14 20.97 -11.38
CA ALA A 162 -1.18 20.63 -11.89
C ALA A 162 -2.32 20.94 -10.91
N ILE A 163 -2.09 20.75 -9.61
CA ILE A 163 -3.11 20.99 -8.58
C ILE A 163 -3.15 22.42 -8.06
N THR A 164 -2.05 23.16 -8.13
CA THR A 164 -1.93 24.54 -7.61
C THR A 164 -3.07 25.46 -8.01
N PRO A 165 -3.56 25.48 -9.28
CA PRO A 165 -4.68 26.32 -9.66
C PRO A 165 -5.99 26.04 -8.93
N HIS A 166 -6.10 24.84 -8.33
CA HIS A 166 -7.28 24.38 -7.61
C HIS A 166 -7.14 24.50 -6.08
N LEU A 167 -5.94 24.85 -5.59
CA LEU A 167 -5.68 25.00 -4.17
C LEU A 167 -5.99 26.43 -3.70
N THR A 168 -6.48 26.53 -2.46
CA THR A 168 -6.59 27.79 -1.72
C THR A 168 -5.65 27.73 -0.51
N GLU A 169 -5.24 28.89 0.02
CA GLU A 169 -4.34 28.96 1.16
C GLU A 169 -4.91 28.23 2.41
N SER A 170 -6.23 28.27 2.58
CA SER A 170 -6.90 27.64 3.71
C SER A 170 -8.06 26.78 3.20
N PRO A 171 -7.85 25.46 3.07
CA PRO A 171 -8.95 24.57 2.71
C PRO A 171 -10.02 24.55 3.81
N ALA A 172 -11.27 24.60 3.39
CA ALA A 172 -12.40 24.46 4.30
C ALA A 172 -12.70 23.01 4.61
N SER A 173 -13.35 22.77 5.74
CA SER A 173 -13.98 21.51 6.07
C SER A 173 -15.49 21.70 6.25
N ARG A 174 -16.26 20.68 5.86
CA ARG A 174 -17.71 20.66 6.04
C ARG A 174 -18.10 19.37 6.76
N THR A 175 -18.95 19.49 7.75
CA THR A 175 -19.55 18.37 8.46
C THR A 175 -21.04 18.31 8.20
N GLY A 176 -21.61 17.11 8.20
CA GLY A 176 -23.03 16.89 8.03
C GLY A 176 -23.43 15.51 8.50
N GLU A 177 -24.72 15.22 8.44
CA GLU A 177 -25.28 13.93 8.76
C GLU A 177 -26.24 13.50 7.65
N PHE A 178 -26.14 12.25 7.26
CA PHE A 178 -27.12 11.62 6.38
C PHE A 178 -27.84 10.51 7.14
N ARG A 179 -29.17 10.57 7.16
CA ARG A 179 -30.03 9.60 7.86
C ARG A 179 -30.73 8.71 6.86
N PHE A 180 -30.68 7.40 7.10
CA PHE A 180 -31.42 6.41 6.34
C PHE A 180 -31.98 5.34 7.28
N GLY A 181 -33.30 5.25 7.37
CA GLY A 181 -33.94 4.43 8.41
C GLY A 181 -33.49 4.86 9.81
N ASP A 182 -33.11 3.88 10.63
CA ASP A 182 -32.64 4.09 12.00
C ASP A 182 -31.12 4.39 12.09
N GLN A 183 -30.43 4.49 10.94
CA GLN A 183 -28.98 4.70 10.91
C GLN A 183 -28.64 6.13 10.51
N THR A 184 -27.56 6.64 11.11
CA THR A 184 -27.01 7.96 10.82
C THR A 184 -25.56 7.81 10.38
N LEU A 185 -25.24 8.35 9.21
CA LEU A 185 -23.89 8.45 8.69
C LEU A 185 -23.36 9.86 8.90
N GLN A 186 -22.30 9.99 9.68
CA GLN A 186 -21.61 11.26 9.87
C GLN A 186 -20.68 11.52 8.67
N ILE A 187 -20.83 12.72 8.11
CA ILE A 187 -20.07 13.19 6.97
C ILE A 187 -19.07 14.21 7.47
N GLN A 188 -17.81 14.02 7.14
CA GLN A 188 -16.76 15.01 7.32
C GLN A 188 -15.98 15.09 6.00
N LEU A 189 -16.14 16.19 5.29
CA LEU A 189 -15.41 16.52 4.09
C LEU A 189 -14.30 17.50 4.45
N THR A 190 -13.09 17.18 4.04
CA THR A 190 -11.92 18.04 4.19
C THR A 190 -11.38 18.39 2.80
N ASN A 191 -10.42 19.29 2.72
CA ASN A 191 -9.82 19.71 1.45
C ASN A 191 -10.82 20.33 0.45
N LEU A 192 -11.73 21.15 0.97
CA LEU A 192 -12.63 21.94 0.15
C LEU A 192 -11.95 23.28 -0.20
N HIS A 193 -11.60 23.43 -1.47
CA HIS A 193 -10.96 24.62 -2.03
C HIS A 193 -11.96 25.37 -2.89
N SER A 194 -12.35 26.58 -2.49
CA SER A 194 -13.36 27.39 -3.20
C SER A 194 -14.67 26.63 -3.48
N GLY A 195 -15.09 25.76 -2.54
CA GLY A 195 -16.30 24.95 -2.66
C GLY A 195 -16.13 23.67 -3.50
N GLN A 196 -14.95 23.39 -4.00
CA GLN A 196 -14.62 22.16 -4.73
C GLN A 196 -13.84 21.19 -3.84
N LEU A 197 -14.18 19.92 -3.92
CA LEU A 197 -13.41 18.85 -3.26
C LEU A 197 -12.17 18.55 -4.11
N VAL A 198 -10.99 18.82 -3.59
CA VAL A 198 -9.72 18.54 -4.26
C VAL A 198 -9.03 17.35 -3.58
N GLN A 199 -8.84 16.27 -4.33
CA GLN A 199 -8.06 15.12 -3.90
C GLN A 199 -6.90 14.90 -4.86
N PHE A 200 -5.75 14.63 -4.32
CA PHE A 200 -4.53 14.40 -5.08
C PHE A 200 -3.68 13.32 -4.40
N ARG A 201 -2.78 12.73 -5.16
CA ARG A 201 -1.79 11.78 -4.65
C ARG A 201 -0.56 11.77 -5.55
N ALA A 202 0.54 11.35 -5.00
CA ALA A 202 1.70 10.99 -5.77
C ALA A 202 1.44 9.72 -6.60
N GLY A 203 2.03 9.65 -7.78
CA GLY A 203 1.97 8.51 -8.67
C GLY A 203 0.61 8.32 -9.37
N ARG A 204 0.39 7.10 -9.88
CA ARG A 204 -0.79 6.79 -10.71
C ARG A 204 -2.06 6.67 -9.86
N LEU A 205 -3.15 7.28 -10.32
CA LEU A 205 -4.48 7.07 -9.77
C LEU A 205 -4.93 5.61 -9.95
N ARG A 206 -5.56 5.06 -8.92
CA ARG A 206 -6.08 3.69 -8.89
C ARG A 206 -7.60 3.74 -8.68
N ALA A 207 -8.30 2.69 -9.08
CA ALA A 207 -9.75 2.57 -8.90
C ALA A 207 -10.22 2.85 -7.46
N ARG A 208 -9.43 2.50 -6.44
CA ARG A 208 -9.74 2.82 -5.04
C ARG A 208 -9.74 4.32 -4.74
N ASP A 209 -8.89 5.08 -5.44
CA ASP A 209 -8.80 6.53 -5.26
C ASP A 209 -10.03 7.21 -5.90
N GLU A 210 -10.42 6.72 -7.10
CA GLU A 210 -11.64 7.15 -7.78
C GLU A 210 -12.90 6.81 -6.97
N LEU A 211 -12.94 5.62 -6.39
CA LEU A 211 -14.04 5.19 -5.53
C LEU A 211 -14.18 6.09 -4.28
N SER A 212 -13.04 6.43 -3.65
CA SER A 212 -13.02 7.36 -2.51
C SER A 212 -13.53 8.74 -2.90
N LEU A 213 -13.04 9.26 -4.04
CA LEU A 213 -13.49 10.54 -4.56
C LEU A 213 -15.00 10.54 -4.84
N TRP A 214 -15.50 9.46 -5.46
CA TRP A 214 -16.92 9.30 -5.77
C TRP A 214 -17.81 9.29 -4.51
N VAL A 215 -17.41 8.53 -3.48
CA VAL A 215 -18.12 8.49 -2.20
C VAL A 215 -18.17 9.87 -1.54
N ASN A 216 -17.04 10.59 -1.52
CA ASN A 216 -16.98 11.93 -0.98
C ASN A 216 -17.79 12.93 -1.81
N HIS A 217 -17.79 12.80 -3.15
CA HIS A 217 -18.58 13.62 -4.04
C HIS A 217 -20.09 13.45 -3.81
N LEU A 218 -20.56 12.20 -3.68
CA LEU A 218 -21.97 11.93 -3.37
C LEU A 218 -22.38 12.48 -2.01
N ALA A 219 -21.47 12.46 -1.03
CA ALA A 219 -21.73 13.03 0.29
C ALA A 219 -21.69 14.56 0.32
N ALA A 220 -21.13 15.21 -0.69
CA ALA A 220 -21.04 16.66 -0.80
C ALA A 220 -22.31 17.29 -1.41
N ASN A 221 -23.10 16.51 -2.16
CA ASN A 221 -24.33 16.93 -2.84
C ASN A 221 -25.57 16.54 -2.06
#